data_0fa033340d369db4bf5fb7d62d77c94a
#
_entry.id   0fa033340d369db4bf5fb7d62d77c94a
#
_cell.length_a   1.000
_cell.length_b   1.000
_cell.length_c   1.000
_cell.angle_alpha   90.00
_cell.angle_beta   90.00
_cell.angle_gamma   90.00
#
_symmetry.space_group_name_H-M   'P 1'
#
loop_
_entity.id
_entity.type
_entity.pdbx_description
1 polymer ?
#
loop_
_entity_poly.entity_id
_entity_poly.type
_entity_poly.pdbx_seq_one_letter_code
_entity_poly.pdbx_strand_id
1 'polypeptide(L)'
;MRFETEVWERYSAAQNGAMRLLRKNENDLLLNMETVLEQENIAGQVELGVYDIPVNQIIGVANNVNNQFYTSDFLPVPSINTEFAEKWCNLYKQYLNDREVGNPIQCYEYMGKFYVADGKKRVSIARVHGAVLIKAEITRILPAKSDEPRIQSYYEFVRTFEKTGVYQIAFTNPCDTDGFLAAMG
;
A
#
# COMPACT_ATOMS: atom_id res chain seq x y z
N MET A 1 28.10 15.80 -2.75
CA MET A 1 27.66 16.97 -1.95
C MET A 1 26.25 17.47 -2.36
N ARG A 2 26.01 17.98 -3.59
CA ARG A 2 24.67 18.49 -4.01
C ARG A 2 23.55 17.45 -3.90
N PHE A 3 23.78 16.23 -4.32
CA PHE A 3 22.83 15.11 -4.29
C PHE A 3 22.46 14.64 -2.86
N GLU A 4 23.42 14.68 -1.94
CA GLU A 4 23.14 14.36 -0.53
C GLU A 4 22.25 15.40 0.13
N THR A 5 22.50 16.67 -0.13
CA THR A 5 21.66 17.77 0.37
C THR A 5 20.22 17.62 -0.12
N GLU A 6 20.01 17.31 -1.39
CA GLU A 6 18.67 17.13 -1.98
C GLU A 6 17.87 16.00 -1.32
N VAL A 7 18.51 14.87 -0.99
CA VAL A 7 17.85 13.74 -0.32
C VAL A 7 17.39 14.14 1.09
N TRP A 8 18.23 14.83 1.85
CA TRP A 8 17.88 15.31 3.19
C TRP A 8 16.81 16.42 3.17
N GLU A 9 16.83 17.29 2.18
CA GLU A 9 15.78 18.28 1.95
C GLU A 9 14.44 17.60 1.66
N ARG A 10 14.45 16.55 0.87
CA ARG A 10 13.25 15.76 0.55
C ARG A 10 12.68 15.07 1.80
N TYR A 11 13.54 14.47 2.63
CA TYR A 11 13.12 13.91 3.91
C TYR A 11 12.50 14.97 4.82
N SER A 12 13.17 16.10 4.98
CA SER A 12 12.71 17.21 5.84
C SER A 12 11.36 17.76 5.37
N ALA A 13 11.15 17.90 4.07
CA ALA A 13 9.88 18.32 3.50
C ALA A 13 8.75 17.31 3.79
N ALA A 14 9.02 16.01 3.65
CA ALA A 14 8.08 14.95 3.96
C ALA A 14 7.75 14.90 5.46
N GLN A 15 8.74 15.00 6.34
CA GLN A 15 8.57 15.05 7.79
C GLN A 15 7.75 16.27 8.22
N ASN A 16 8.01 17.45 7.64
CA ASN A 16 7.22 18.65 7.90
C ASN A 16 5.76 18.48 7.45
N GLY A 17 5.53 17.75 6.36
CA GLY A 17 4.20 17.31 5.91
C GLY A 17 3.51 16.45 6.96
N ALA A 18 4.20 15.42 7.46
CA ALA A 18 3.72 14.55 8.53
C ALA A 18 3.33 15.34 9.78
N MET A 19 4.19 16.25 10.24
CA MET A 19 3.92 17.10 11.39
C MET A 19 2.68 17.99 11.21
N ARG A 20 2.40 18.46 9.99
CA ARG A 20 1.17 19.23 9.70
C ARG A 20 -0.09 18.36 9.77
N LEU A 21 -0.04 17.13 9.30
CA LEU A 21 -1.16 16.18 9.40
C LEU A 21 -1.45 15.84 10.87
N LEU A 22 -0.43 15.49 11.64
CA LEU A 22 -0.57 15.14 13.06
C LEU A 22 -1.08 16.31 13.92
N ARG A 23 -0.77 17.57 13.56
CA ARG A 23 -1.35 18.75 14.25
C ARG A 23 -2.86 18.90 13.98
N LYS A 24 -3.35 18.41 12.84
CA LYS A 24 -4.79 18.43 12.50
C LYS A 24 -5.52 17.25 13.11
N ASN A 25 -4.87 16.10 13.15
CA ASN A 25 -5.40 14.86 13.68
C ASN A 25 -4.25 14.07 14.34
N GLU A 26 -4.18 14.08 15.66
CA GLU A 26 -3.13 13.37 16.42
C GLU A 26 -3.16 11.85 16.18
N ASN A 27 -4.32 11.31 15.79
CA ASN A 27 -4.54 9.91 15.47
C ASN A 27 -4.43 9.60 13.97
N ASP A 28 -3.75 10.45 13.20
CA ASP A 28 -3.48 10.21 11.77
C ASP A 28 -2.42 9.13 11.58
N LEU A 29 -2.77 7.89 11.99
CA LEU A 29 -1.91 6.72 11.96
C LEU A 29 -2.29 5.76 10.83
N LEU A 30 -1.36 4.89 10.47
CA LEU A 30 -1.60 3.82 9.52
C LEU A 30 -2.72 2.89 10.01
N LEU A 31 -3.65 2.58 9.12
CA LEU A 31 -4.72 1.60 9.40
C LEU A 31 -4.10 0.21 9.61
N ASN A 32 -4.51 -0.46 10.69
CA ASN A 32 -4.08 -1.84 10.95
C ASN A 32 -5.08 -2.84 10.34
N MET A 33 -4.59 -3.74 9.52
CA MET A 33 -5.41 -4.78 8.89
C MET A 33 -6.08 -5.70 9.93
N GLU A 34 -5.39 -6.03 11.03
CA GLU A 34 -5.96 -6.86 12.10
C GLU A 34 -7.29 -6.25 12.60
N THR A 35 -7.31 -4.94 12.87
CA THR A 35 -8.53 -4.24 13.28
C THR A 35 -9.64 -4.28 12.21
N VAL A 36 -9.26 -4.25 10.94
CA VAL A 36 -10.23 -4.38 9.83
C VAL A 36 -10.82 -5.79 9.79
N LEU A 37 -10.00 -6.80 10.03
CA LEU A 37 -10.41 -8.20 9.94
C LEU A 37 -11.15 -8.72 11.19
N GLU A 38 -11.05 -8.03 12.34
CA GLU A 38 -11.70 -8.46 13.60
C GLU A 38 -13.22 -8.69 13.46
N GLN A 39 -13.88 -7.97 12.56
CA GLN A 39 -15.33 -8.05 12.34
C GLN A 39 -15.71 -8.79 11.05
N GLU A 40 -14.73 -9.37 10.37
CA GLU A 40 -14.92 -10.00 9.06
C GLU A 40 -14.84 -11.52 9.15
N ASN A 41 -15.71 -12.19 8.43
CA ASN A 41 -15.61 -13.64 8.25
C ASN A 41 -14.64 -13.95 7.12
N ILE A 42 -13.51 -14.57 7.44
CA ILE A 42 -12.46 -14.92 6.49
C ILE A 42 -12.58 -16.39 6.08
N ALA A 43 -12.64 -16.63 4.76
CA ALA A 43 -12.68 -17.98 4.20
C ALA A 43 -11.29 -18.60 4.02
N GLY A 44 -10.26 -17.77 3.81
CA GLY A 44 -8.90 -18.23 3.59
C GLY A 44 -7.98 -17.18 2.99
N GLN A 45 -6.83 -17.62 2.52
CA GLN A 45 -5.85 -16.77 1.84
C GLN A 45 -5.24 -17.48 0.64
N VAL A 46 -4.77 -16.69 -0.34
CA VAL A 46 -4.15 -17.18 -1.58
C VAL A 46 -2.92 -16.33 -1.88
N GLU A 47 -1.79 -16.99 -2.13
CA GLU A 47 -0.58 -16.33 -2.64
C GLU A 47 -0.76 -16.03 -4.13
N LEU A 48 -0.63 -14.77 -4.52
CA LEU A 48 -0.77 -14.35 -5.91
C LEU A 48 0.58 -14.25 -6.63
N GLY A 49 1.68 -14.11 -5.89
CA GLY A 49 3.00 -13.81 -6.43
C GLY A 49 3.28 -12.31 -6.53
N VAL A 50 4.14 -11.92 -7.47
CA VAL A 50 4.66 -10.55 -7.58
C VAL A 50 3.92 -9.78 -8.66
N TYR A 51 3.39 -8.60 -8.30
CA TYR A 51 2.69 -7.67 -9.19
C TYR A 51 3.11 -6.22 -8.94
N ASP A 52 2.92 -5.38 -9.94
CA ASP A 52 2.99 -3.93 -9.79
C ASP A 52 1.63 -3.41 -9.31
N ILE A 53 1.58 -2.87 -8.09
CA ILE A 53 0.34 -2.38 -7.47
C ILE A 53 0.32 -0.85 -7.36
N PRO A 54 -0.87 -0.23 -7.44
CA PRO A 54 -1.00 1.22 -7.27
C PRO A 54 -0.60 1.64 -5.85
N VAL A 55 0.35 2.56 -5.74
CA VAL A 55 0.83 3.07 -4.44
C VAL A 55 -0.30 3.72 -3.64
N ASN A 56 -1.25 4.38 -4.29
CA ASN A 56 -2.39 5.02 -3.63
C ASN A 56 -3.44 4.03 -3.07
N GLN A 57 -3.41 2.75 -3.46
CA GLN A 57 -4.27 1.72 -2.88
C GLN A 57 -3.66 1.02 -1.67
N ILE A 58 -2.43 1.35 -1.31
CA ILE A 58 -1.80 0.90 -0.07
C ILE A 58 -2.31 1.80 1.06
N ILE A 59 -3.24 1.32 1.87
CA ILE A 59 -3.96 2.16 2.86
C ILE A 59 -3.56 1.88 4.30
N GLY A 60 -2.74 0.85 4.53
CA GLY A 60 -2.40 0.46 5.90
C GLY A 60 -1.29 -0.56 5.97
N VAL A 61 -1.20 -1.18 7.11
CA VAL A 61 -0.17 -2.16 7.49
C VAL A 61 -0.80 -3.43 8.04
N ALA A 62 -0.10 -4.55 7.86
CA ALA A 62 -0.55 -5.85 8.36
C ALA A 62 -0.46 -5.96 9.89
N ASN A 63 0.49 -5.24 10.50
CA ASN A 63 0.76 -5.27 11.93
C ASN A 63 1.19 -3.91 12.47
N ASN A 64 1.12 -3.73 13.79
CA ASN A 64 1.41 -2.46 14.48
C ASN A 64 2.90 -2.16 14.69
N VAL A 65 3.82 -2.98 14.22
CA VAL A 65 5.26 -2.76 14.44
C VAL A 65 5.72 -1.48 13.73
N ASN A 66 6.26 -0.53 14.51
CA ASN A 66 6.78 0.75 14.02
C ASN A 66 5.76 1.66 13.29
N ASN A 67 4.47 1.50 13.55
CA ASN A 67 3.43 2.31 12.91
C ASN A 67 3.54 3.79 13.30
N GLN A 68 3.98 4.09 14.52
CA GLN A 68 4.22 5.46 15.01
C GLN A 68 5.26 6.24 14.19
N PHE A 69 6.01 5.59 13.32
CA PHE A 69 6.99 6.26 12.46
C PHE A 69 6.39 6.82 11.17
N TYR A 70 5.10 6.62 10.94
CA TYR A 70 4.43 7.06 9.72
C TYR A 70 3.05 7.64 10.00
N THR A 71 2.65 8.61 9.19
CA THR A 71 1.24 9.05 9.10
C THR A 71 0.43 8.07 8.25
N SER A 72 -0.90 8.25 8.20
CA SER A 72 -1.81 7.50 7.31
C SER A 72 -1.36 7.51 5.84
N ASP A 73 -0.70 8.58 5.39
CA ASP A 73 -0.13 8.74 4.05
C ASP A 73 1.29 8.17 3.90
N PHE A 74 1.77 7.41 4.86
CA PHE A 74 3.15 6.89 4.90
C PHE A 74 4.25 7.97 4.92
N LEU A 75 3.93 9.21 5.32
CA LEU A 75 4.97 10.23 5.52
C LEU A 75 5.78 9.92 6.78
N PRO A 76 7.12 10.11 6.77
CA PRO A 76 7.98 9.81 7.90
C PRO A 76 7.78 10.82 9.04
N VAL A 77 7.58 10.32 10.26
CA VAL A 77 7.39 11.14 11.48
C VAL A 77 8.71 11.44 12.21
N PRO A 78 9.69 10.50 12.31
CA PRO A 78 10.90 10.75 13.09
C PRO A 78 11.70 11.94 12.61
N SER A 79 12.37 12.62 13.56
CA SER A 79 13.20 13.79 13.24
C SER A 79 14.45 13.43 12.42
N ILE A 80 15.04 14.43 11.77
CA ILE A 80 16.17 14.29 10.86
C ILE A 80 17.42 13.66 11.49
N ASN A 81 17.60 13.81 12.80
CA ASN A 81 18.78 13.33 13.53
C ASN A 81 18.56 11.92 14.12
N THR A 82 17.82 11.06 13.45
CA THR A 82 17.52 9.72 13.91
C THR A 82 18.08 8.67 12.95
N GLU A 83 18.41 7.49 13.50
CA GLU A 83 18.79 6.32 12.69
C GLU A 83 17.73 5.97 11.63
N PHE A 84 16.45 6.22 11.94
CA PHE A 84 15.38 6.04 10.98
C PHE A 84 15.55 6.93 9.76
N ALA A 85 15.82 8.23 9.98
CA ALA A 85 16.03 9.21 8.90
C ALA A 85 17.24 8.85 8.04
N GLU A 86 18.35 8.44 8.66
CA GLU A 86 19.54 7.98 7.94
C GLU A 86 19.24 6.77 7.05
N LYS A 87 18.58 5.75 7.60
CA LYS A 87 18.16 4.55 6.83
C LYS A 87 17.19 4.89 5.70
N TRP A 88 16.25 5.83 5.94
CA TRP A 88 15.31 6.28 4.92
C TRP A 88 16.04 7.03 3.79
N CYS A 89 16.91 7.97 4.14
CA CYS A 89 17.70 8.74 3.17
C CYS A 89 18.65 7.85 2.34
N ASN A 90 19.30 6.87 2.97
CA ASN A 90 20.15 5.92 2.26
C ASN A 90 19.36 5.06 1.27
N LEU A 91 18.19 4.58 1.68
CA LEU A 91 17.30 3.82 0.80
C LEU A 91 16.74 4.69 -0.34
N TYR A 92 16.44 5.97 -0.07
CA TYR A 92 16.00 6.91 -1.10
C TYR A 92 17.10 7.20 -2.14
N LYS A 93 18.36 7.31 -1.71
CA LYS A 93 19.51 7.42 -2.64
C LYS A 93 19.58 6.20 -3.57
N GLN A 94 19.41 4.99 -3.03
CA GLN A 94 19.38 3.78 -3.85
C GLN A 94 18.21 3.80 -4.83
N TYR A 95 17.00 4.18 -4.36
CA TYR A 95 15.81 4.29 -5.18
C TYR A 95 15.94 5.31 -6.33
N LEU A 96 16.71 6.39 -6.17
CA LEU A 96 16.98 7.34 -7.24
C LEU A 96 17.88 6.77 -8.33
N ASN A 97 18.79 5.85 -7.98
CA ASN A 97 19.67 5.17 -8.92
C ASN A 97 18.98 3.98 -9.59
N ASP A 98 18.18 3.24 -8.83
CA ASP A 98 17.42 2.09 -9.28
C ASP A 98 16.03 2.09 -8.64
N ARG A 99 14.98 2.23 -9.47
CA ARG A 99 13.58 2.28 -9.00
C ARG A 99 13.09 0.94 -8.43
N GLU A 100 13.76 -0.15 -8.75
CA GLU A 100 13.44 -1.50 -8.26
C GLU A 100 14.32 -1.93 -7.08
N VAL A 101 14.83 -0.97 -6.29
CA VAL A 101 15.70 -1.25 -5.15
C VAL A 101 15.11 -2.24 -4.17
N GLY A 102 15.83 -3.32 -3.97
CA GLY A 102 15.49 -4.39 -3.02
C GLY A 102 14.46 -5.38 -3.56
N ASN A 103 14.06 -6.28 -2.67
CA ASN A 103 12.99 -7.24 -2.97
C ASN A 103 11.65 -6.53 -3.09
N PRO A 104 10.65 -7.12 -3.78
CA PRO A 104 9.26 -6.64 -3.73
C PRO A 104 8.82 -6.40 -2.29
N ILE A 105 7.99 -5.38 -2.04
CA ILE A 105 7.35 -5.23 -0.73
C ILE A 105 6.42 -6.41 -0.50
N GLN A 106 6.19 -6.79 0.76
CA GLN A 106 5.21 -7.82 1.08
C GLN A 106 3.90 -7.17 1.52
N CYS A 107 2.81 -7.56 0.89
CA CYS A 107 1.49 -7.01 1.15
C CYS A 107 0.42 -8.09 1.29
N TYR A 108 -0.54 -7.81 2.16
CA TYR A 108 -1.84 -8.47 2.08
C TYR A 108 -2.80 -7.60 1.24
N GLU A 109 -3.59 -8.26 0.42
CA GLU A 109 -4.73 -7.63 -0.28
C GLU A 109 -6.03 -8.09 0.38
N TYR A 110 -6.88 -7.13 0.75
CA TYR A 110 -8.24 -7.37 1.22
C TYR A 110 -9.20 -6.34 0.62
N MET A 111 -10.26 -6.80 -0.01
CA MET A 111 -11.30 -5.96 -0.63
C MET A 111 -10.75 -4.89 -1.58
N GLY A 112 -9.73 -5.23 -2.39
CA GLY A 112 -9.10 -4.34 -3.35
C GLY A 112 -8.16 -3.30 -2.74
N LYS A 113 -7.81 -3.42 -1.46
CA LYS A 113 -6.87 -2.55 -0.74
C LYS A 113 -5.67 -3.34 -0.26
N PHE A 114 -4.53 -2.64 -0.12
CA PHE A 114 -3.28 -3.27 0.28
C PHE A 114 -2.83 -2.81 1.67
N TYR A 115 -2.28 -3.76 2.42
CA TYR A 115 -1.75 -3.59 3.76
C TYR A 115 -0.32 -4.14 3.81
N VAL A 116 0.65 -3.28 4.09
CA VAL A 116 2.07 -3.63 4.04
C VAL A 116 2.47 -4.48 5.24
N ALA A 117 3.02 -5.66 4.97
CA ALA A 117 3.67 -6.51 5.98
C ALA A 117 5.16 -6.16 6.11
N ASP A 118 5.89 -6.09 4.98
CA ASP A 118 7.29 -5.61 4.92
C ASP A 118 7.48 -4.58 3.82
N GLY A 119 8.38 -3.62 4.06
CA GLY A 119 8.72 -2.58 3.10
C GLY A 119 8.09 -1.22 3.35
N LYS A 120 7.62 -0.91 4.57
CA LYS A 120 7.02 0.40 4.92
C LYS A 120 7.87 1.60 4.49
N LYS A 121 9.22 1.52 4.61
CA LYS A 121 10.11 2.59 4.13
C LYS A 121 10.09 2.74 2.61
N ARG A 122 9.99 1.63 1.87
CA ARG A 122 9.90 1.64 0.39
C ARG A 122 8.58 2.26 -0.05
N VAL A 123 7.46 1.96 0.63
CA VAL A 123 6.17 2.63 0.40
C VAL A 123 6.25 4.11 0.73
N SER A 124 6.84 4.49 1.86
CA SER A 124 7.07 5.89 2.22
C SER A 124 7.85 6.65 1.14
N ILE A 125 8.93 6.05 0.65
CA ILE A 125 9.75 6.61 -0.43
C ILE A 125 8.96 6.75 -1.72
N ALA A 126 8.23 5.71 -2.13
CA ALA A 126 7.39 5.73 -3.32
C ALA A 126 6.33 6.85 -3.25
N ARG A 127 5.68 7.03 -2.10
CA ARG A 127 4.74 8.13 -1.84
C ARG A 127 5.40 9.50 -1.98
N VAL A 128 6.49 9.73 -1.26
CA VAL A 128 7.23 11.00 -1.27
C VAL A 128 7.80 11.32 -2.66
N HIS A 129 8.17 10.28 -3.42
CA HIS A 129 8.66 10.43 -4.78
C HIS A 129 7.55 10.69 -5.80
N GLY A 130 6.29 10.34 -5.48
CA GLY A 130 5.16 10.40 -6.39
C GLY A 130 5.10 9.23 -7.38
N ALA A 131 5.61 8.06 -6.98
CA ALA A 131 5.49 6.85 -7.80
C ALA A 131 4.03 6.41 -7.93
N VAL A 132 3.64 5.98 -9.12
CA VAL A 132 2.30 5.48 -9.41
C VAL A 132 2.16 4.02 -8.99
N LEU A 133 3.18 3.21 -9.27
CA LEU A 133 3.23 1.78 -9.02
C LEU A 133 4.41 1.41 -8.13
N ILE A 134 4.27 0.30 -7.41
CA ILE A 134 5.33 -0.34 -6.65
C ILE A 134 5.22 -1.86 -6.79
N LYS A 135 6.36 -2.55 -6.90
CA LYS A 135 6.41 -4.01 -6.99
C LYS A 135 6.15 -4.65 -5.64
N ALA A 136 5.17 -5.54 -5.56
CA ALA A 136 4.72 -6.20 -4.34
C ALA A 136 4.51 -7.69 -4.54
N GLU A 137 4.94 -8.48 -3.57
CA GLU A 137 4.53 -9.86 -3.37
C GLU A 137 3.25 -9.88 -2.55
N ILE A 138 2.20 -10.52 -3.08
CA ILE A 138 0.84 -10.33 -2.57
C ILE A 138 0.26 -11.64 -2.05
N THR A 139 -0.27 -11.59 -0.83
CA THR A 139 -1.18 -12.60 -0.28
C THR A 139 -2.58 -12.01 -0.21
N ARG A 140 -3.53 -12.57 -0.94
CA ARG A 140 -4.94 -12.17 -0.92
C ARG A 140 -5.67 -12.82 0.23
N ILE A 141 -6.39 -12.03 1.01
CA ILE A 141 -7.32 -12.49 2.04
C ILE A 141 -8.72 -12.56 1.43
N LEU A 142 -9.35 -13.71 1.50
CA LEU A 142 -10.68 -13.96 0.93
C LEU A 142 -11.73 -13.87 2.03
N PRO A 143 -12.71 -12.94 1.95
CA PRO A 143 -13.86 -12.94 2.84
C PRO A 143 -14.72 -14.19 2.58
N ALA A 144 -15.48 -14.64 3.59
CA ALA A 144 -16.48 -15.68 3.37
C ALA A 144 -17.55 -15.17 2.40
N LYS A 145 -17.97 -16.03 1.47
CA LYS A 145 -19.03 -15.68 0.51
C LYS A 145 -20.33 -15.40 1.22
N SER A 146 -20.99 -14.32 0.84
CA SER A 146 -22.30 -13.94 1.35
C SER A 146 -23.10 -13.20 0.27
N ASP A 147 -24.38 -12.93 0.56
CA ASP A 147 -25.26 -12.16 -0.34
C ASP A 147 -25.04 -10.63 -0.19
N GLU A 148 -24.10 -10.20 0.63
CA GLU A 148 -23.76 -8.79 0.74
C GLU A 148 -23.23 -8.24 -0.59
N PRO A 149 -23.79 -7.15 -1.13
CA PRO A 149 -23.37 -6.58 -2.41
C PRO A 149 -21.86 -6.28 -2.50
N ARG A 150 -21.25 -5.82 -1.39
CA ARG A 150 -19.81 -5.56 -1.35
C ARG A 150 -18.97 -6.82 -1.54
N ILE A 151 -19.40 -7.96 -0.98
CA ILE A 151 -18.70 -9.24 -1.10
C ILE A 151 -18.89 -9.80 -2.50
N GLN A 152 -20.10 -9.72 -3.06
CA GLN A 152 -20.38 -10.13 -4.44
C GLN A 152 -19.52 -9.32 -5.44
N SER A 153 -19.52 -8.01 -5.34
CA SER A 153 -18.69 -7.13 -6.20
C SER A 153 -17.19 -7.42 -6.06
N TYR A 154 -16.72 -7.76 -4.86
CA TYR A 154 -15.33 -8.15 -4.66
C TYR A 154 -15.00 -9.48 -5.36
N TYR A 155 -15.87 -10.48 -5.28
CA TYR A 155 -15.65 -11.75 -5.98
C TYR A 155 -15.73 -11.60 -7.52
N GLU A 156 -16.53 -10.67 -8.03
CA GLU A 156 -16.51 -10.29 -9.43
C GLU A 156 -15.14 -9.66 -9.82
N PHE A 157 -14.61 -8.77 -9.00
CA PHE A 157 -13.26 -8.25 -9.17
C PHE A 157 -12.22 -9.37 -9.16
N VAL A 158 -12.25 -10.29 -8.18
CA VAL A 158 -11.32 -11.44 -8.10
C VAL A 158 -11.38 -12.27 -9.39
N ARG A 159 -12.57 -12.63 -9.85
CA ARG A 159 -12.77 -13.38 -11.11
C ARG A 159 -12.19 -12.66 -12.33
N THR A 160 -12.35 -11.34 -12.38
CA THR A 160 -11.82 -10.51 -13.47
C THR A 160 -10.30 -10.44 -13.41
N PHE A 161 -9.76 -10.22 -12.22
CA PHE A 161 -8.32 -10.21 -11.99
C PHE A 161 -7.66 -11.54 -12.40
N GLU A 162 -8.24 -12.68 -12.02
CA GLU A 162 -7.72 -14.02 -12.38
C GLU A 162 -7.63 -14.22 -13.90
N LYS A 163 -8.53 -13.58 -14.68
CA LYS A 163 -8.55 -13.68 -16.14
C LYS A 163 -7.64 -12.64 -16.84
N THR A 164 -7.46 -11.46 -16.25
CA THR A 164 -6.87 -10.31 -16.93
C THR A 164 -5.57 -9.82 -16.30
N GLY A 165 -5.31 -10.13 -15.02
CA GLY A 165 -4.21 -9.57 -14.23
C GLY A 165 -4.37 -8.09 -13.88
N VAL A 166 -5.53 -7.47 -14.14
CA VAL A 166 -5.74 -6.04 -13.97
C VAL A 166 -6.29 -5.72 -12.57
N TYR A 167 -5.55 -4.91 -11.79
CA TYR A 167 -5.95 -4.45 -10.45
C TYR A 167 -6.78 -3.15 -10.42
N GLN A 168 -6.87 -2.43 -11.53
CA GLN A 168 -7.43 -1.08 -11.56
C GLN A 168 -8.92 -1.04 -11.94
N ILE A 169 -9.64 -2.15 -11.75
CA ILE A 169 -11.06 -2.24 -12.08
C ILE A 169 -11.86 -2.31 -10.79
N ALA A 170 -12.81 -1.40 -10.64
CA ALA A 170 -13.84 -1.46 -9.60
C ALA A 170 -15.21 -1.67 -10.25
N PHE A 171 -15.87 -2.74 -9.92
CA PHE A 171 -17.26 -2.95 -10.32
C PHE A 171 -18.20 -2.33 -9.30
N THR A 172 -19.08 -1.47 -9.76
CA THR A 172 -20.10 -0.83 -8.92
C THR A 172 -21.34 -1.70 -8.74
N ASN A 173 -21.57 -2.63 -9.69
CA ASN A 173 -22.67 -3.58 -9.64
C ASN A 173 -22.18 -5.00 -9.92
N PRO A 174 -22.78 -6.04 -9.30
CA PRO A 174 -22.35 -7.44 -9.45
C PRO A 174 -22.42 -8.02 -10.87
N CYS A 175 -23.17 -7.42 -11.79
CA CYS A 175 -23.34 -7.93 -13.15
C CYS A 175 -22.45 -7.28 -14.21
N ASP A 176 -21.62 -6.31 -13.85
CA ASP A 176 -20.82 -5.54 -14.81
C ASP A 176 -19.63 -6.33 -15.38
N THR A 177 -19.24 -7.42 -14.70
CA THR A 177 -18.07 -8.24 -15.06
C THR A 177 -18.25 -8.96 -16.40
N ASP A 178 -19.41 -9.54 -16.65
CA ASP A 178 -19.64 -10.33 -17.87
C ASP A 178 -19.60 -9.43 -19.11
N GLY A 179 -20.15 -8.23 -19.02
CA GLY A 179 -20.06 -7.21 -20.08
C GLY A 179 -18.63 -6.76 -20.33
N PHE A 180 -17.86 -6.53 -19.27
CA PHE A 180 -16.46 -6.15 -19.36
C PHE A 180 -15.59 -7.25 -19.97
N LEU A 181 -15.73 -8.50 -19.52
CA LEU A 181 -14.97 -9.65 -20.05
C LEU A 181 -15.32 -9.96 -21.51
N ALA A 182 -16.57 -9.78 -21.89
CA ALA A 182 -17.00 -9.93 -23.29
C ALA A 182 -16.41 -8.84 -24.21
N ALA A 183 -16.18 -7.64 -23.69
CA ALA A 183 -15.54 -6.55 -24.45
C ALA A 183 -14.03 -6.72 -24.62
N MET A 184 -13.38 -7.55 -23.80
CA MET A 184 -11.94 -7.80 -23.85
C MET A 184 -11.55 -9.06 -24.68
N GLY A 185 -12.49 -9.89 -25.05
CA GLY A 185 -12.31 -11.12 -25.88
C GLY A 185 -12.61 -10.88 -27.32
#